data_05bc680be419d14eb30b5117068cb7b9
#
_entry.id   05bc680be419d14eb30b5117068cb7b9
#
_cell.length_a   1.000
_cell.length_b   1.000
_cell.length_c   1.000
_cell.angle_alpha   90.00
_cell.angle_beta   90.00
_cell.angle_gamma   90.00
#
_symmetry.space_group_name_H-M   'P 1'
#
loop_
_entity.id
_entity.type
_entity.pdbx_description
1 polymer ?
#
loop_
_entity_poly.entity_id
_entity_poly.type
_entity_poly.pdbx_seq_one_letter_code
_entity_poly.pdbx_strand_id
1 'polypeptide(L)'
;MRKVHEHIIQIPPFVTRDQLWNGLEKAARHPDRFVEHMEGCELLSERLIEGARHLGREVSFGGGFRLRDKVILREGESVTTVVEAGESWPASTFLMKIEEPEAGSLFVRFIYEADEPEEALNPMIEQLRRQA
;
A
#
# COMPACT_ATOMS: atom_id res chain seq x y z
N MET A 1 -5.76 2.41 16.32
CA MET A 1 -6.28 1.85 15.05
C MET A 1 -6.68 0.40 15.24
N ARG A 2 -7.72 -0.02 14.58
CA ARG A 2 -8.12 -1.43 14.60
C ARG A 2 -7.88 -2.06 13.22
N LYS A 3 -7.64 -3.37 13.22
CA LYS A 3 -7.50 -4.12 11.98
C LYS A 3 -8.88 -4.24 11.32
N VAL A 4 -8.98 -3.79 10.07
CA VAL A 4 -10.21 -3.85 9.29
C VAL A 4 -10.18 -5.04 8.33
N HIS A 5 -9.01 -5.33 7.76
CA HIS A 5 -8.85 -6.38 6.77
C HIS A 5 -7.44 -6.95 6.82
N GLU A 6 -7.33 -8.26 6.63
CA GLU A 6 -6.05 -8.93 6.49
C GLU A 6 -6.18 -10.01 5.42
N HIS A 7 -5.17 -10.11 4.56
CA HIS A 7 -5.18 -11.04 3.45
C HIS A 7 -3.75 -11.51 3.18
N ILE A 8 -3.57 -12.79 2.85
CA ILE A 8 -2.27 -13.37 2.55
C ILE A 8 -2.34 -14.01 1.17
N ILE A 9 -1.35 -13.68 0.32
CA ILE A 9 -1.25 -14.26 -1.02
C ILE A 9 0.07 -15.03 -1.10
N GLN A 10 -0.03 -16.28 -1.55
CA GLN A 10 1.16 -17.08 -1.85
C GLN A 10 1.71 -16.66 -3.22
N ILE A 11 3.02 -16.46 -3.28
CA ILE A 11 3.70 -16.05 -4.50
C ILE A 11 4.14 -17.29 -5.27
N PRO A 12 3.96 -17.31 -6.60
CA PRO A 12 4.39 -18.45 -7.41
C PRO A 12 5.89 -18.77 -7.22
N PRO A 13 6.28 -20.05 -7.23
CA PRO A 13 7.66 -20.43 -6.90
C PRO A 13 8.71 -19.93 -7.90
N PHE A 14 8.31 -19.53 -9.11
CA PHE A 14 9.24 -18.98 -10.08
C PHE A 14 9.56 -17.50 -9.87
N VAL A 15 8.88 -16.84 -8.93
CA VAL A 15 9.13 -15.43 -8.62
C VAL A 15 10.14 -15.34 -7.47
N THR A 16 11.24 -14.62 -7.70
CA THR A 16 12.25 -14.41 -6.67
C THR A 16 11.83 -13.28 -5.73
N ARG A 17 12.49 -13.23 -4.56
CA ARG A 17 12.24 -12.15 -3.60
C ARG A 17 12.54 -10.77 -4.22
N ASP A 18 13.62 -10.66 -4.99
CA ASP A 18 13.98 -9.40 -5.65
C ASP A 18 12.92 -8.98 -6.67
N GLN A 19 12.41 -9.93 -7.45
CA GLN A 19 11.33 -9.65 -8.40
C GLN A 19 10.06 -9.20 -7.68
N LEU A 20 9.74 -9.86 -6.57
CA LEU A 20 8.59 -9.48 -5.76
C LEU A 20 8.75 -8.07 -5.20
N TRP A 21 9.91 -7.77 -4.62
CA TRP A 21 10.17 -6.44 -4.09
C TRP A 21 10.06 -5.38 -5.17
N ASN A 22 10.65 -5.62 -6.35
CA ASN A 22 10.57 -4.68 -7.47
C ASN A 22 9.11 -4.40 -7.86
N GLY A 23 8.27 -5.43 -7.83
CA GLY A 23 6.84 -5.26 -8.11
C GLY A 23 6.13 -4.43 -7.06
N LEU A 24 6.41 -4.67 -5.78
CA LEU A 24 5.82 -3.89 -4.69
C LEU A 24 6.28 -2.43 -4.73
N GLU A 25 7.55 -2.20 -4.99
CA GLU A 25 8.08 -0.84 -5.11
C GLU A 25 7.44 -0.10 -6.29
N LYS A 26 7.29 -0.76 -7.42
CA LYS A 26 6.64 -0.18 -8.58
C LYS A 26 5.19 0.19 -8.28
N ALA A 27 4.47 -0.69 -7.58
CA ALA A 27 3.10 -0.40 -7.17
C ALA A 27 3.03 0.79 -6.22
N ALA A 28 4.01 0.94 -5.32
CA ALA A 28 4.07 2.07 -4.41
C ALA A 28 4.33 3.40 -5.14
N ARG A 29 5.19 3.38 -6.15
CA ARG A 29 5.55 4.59 -6.91
C ARG A 29 4.53 4.95 -7.98
N HIS A 30 3.81 3.96 -8.50
CA HIS A 30 2.85 4.13 -9.59
C HIS A 30 1.57 3.35 -9.30
N PRO A 31 0.88 3.64 -8.18
CA PRO A 31 -0.33 2.90 -7.82
C PRO A 31 -1.45 3.06 -8.85
N ASP A 32 -1.43 4.15 -9.61
CA ASP A 32 -2.39 4.41 -10.67
C ASP A 32 -2.36 3.36 -11.78
N ARG A 33 -1.27 2.61 -11.91
CA ARG A 33 -1.15 1.53 -12.89
C ARG A 33 -1.77 0.22 -12.41
N PHE A 34 -2.05 0.11 -11.11
CA PHE A 34 -2.49 -1.14 -10.48
C PHE A 34 -3.85 -1.04 -9.83
N VAL A 35 -4.28 0.16 -9.45
CA VAL A 35 -5.55 0.37 -8.76
C VAL A 35 -6.55 0.98 -9.74
N GLU A 36 -7.66 0.25 -9.92
CA GLU A 36 -8.76 0.71 -10.76
C GLU A 36 -9.33 2.02 -10.21
N HIS A 37 -9.75 2.91 -11.09
CA HIS A 37 -10.29 4.23 -10.77
C HIS A 37 -9.28 5.24 -10.24
N MET A 38 -8.02 4.86 -10.06
CA MET A 38 -6.96 5.81 -9.75
C MET A 38 -6.44 6.38 -11.05
N GLU A 39 -6.58 7.69 -11.23
CA GLU A 39 -6.23 8.36 -12.48
C GLU A 39 -4.76 8.79 -12.55
N GLY A 40 -4.15 9.06 -11.41
CA GLY A 40 -2.76 9.49 -11.40
C GLY A 40 -2.14 9.45 -10.02
N CYS A 41 -0.82 9.52 -10.01
CA CYS A 41 -0.03 9.60 -8.77
C CYS A 41 1.17 10.50 -9.02
N GLU A 42 1.34 11.50 -8.18
CA GLU A 42 2.50 12.39 -8.22
C GLU A 42 3.35 12.18 -6.98
N LEU A 43 4.65 11.99 -7.18
CA LEU A 43 5.59 11.94 -6.06
C LEU A 43 5.96 13.37 -5.69
N LEU A 44 5.63 13.76 -4.47
CA LEU A 44 5.88 15.10 -3.95
C LEU A 44 7.23 15.18 -3.24
N SER A 45 7.69 14.09 -2.65
CA SER A 45 8.95 14.04 -1.93
C SER A 45 9.47 12.61 -1.83
N GLU A 46 10.78 12.51 -1.63
CA GLU A 46 11.43 11.22 -1.37
C GLU A 46 12.63 11.47 -0.48
N ARG A 47 12.70 10.80 0.68
CA ARG A 47 13.78 10.95 1.64
C ARG A 47 14.19 9.61 2.20
N LEU A 48 15.48 9.46 2.49
CA LEU A 48 15.99 8.31 3.20
C LEU A 48 16.09 8.68 4.68
N ILE A 49 15.35 8.01 5.53
CA ILE A 49 15.30 8.26 6.97
C ILE A 49 15.53 6.94 7.70
N GLU A 50 16.61 6.84 8.47
CA GLU A 50 16.96 5.67 9.26
C GLU A 50 16.89 4.35 8.46
N GLY A 51 17.41 4.40 7.23
CA GLY A 51 17.47 3.22 6.37
C GLY A 51 16.19 2.91 5.61
N ALA A 52 15.12 3.67 5.81
CA ALA A 52 13.87 3.50 5.09
C ALA A 52 13.62 4.68 4.17
N ARG A 53 13.05 4.41 3.00
CA ARG A 53 12.74 5.44 2.02
C ARG A 53 11.31 5.92 2.22
N HIS A 54 11.17 7.22 2.48
CA HIS A 54 9.88 7.85 2.76
C HIS A 54 9.44 8.64 1.55
N LEU A 55 8.30 8.27 0.98
CA LEU A 55 7.70 8.96 -0.17
C LEU A 55 6.50 9.77 0.30
N GLY A 56 6.37 11.02 -0.20
CA GLY A 56 5.12 11.76 -0.11
C GLY A 56 4.45 11.68 -1.47
N ARG A 57 3.16 11.33 -1.51
CA ARG A 57 2.43 11.18 -2.77
C ARG A 57 1.13 11.97 -2.75
N GLU A 58 0.67 12.36 -3.95
CA GLU A 58 -0.70 12.80 -4.16
C GLU A 58 -1.32 11.88 -5.19
N VAL A 59 -2.40 11.20 -4.81
CA VAL A 59 -3.12 10.29 -5.70
C VAL A 59 -4.43 10.93 -6.13
N SER A 60 -4.78 10.74 -7.39
CA SER A 60 -5.98 11.33 -7.99
C SER A 60 -6.96 10.23 -8.39
N PHE A 61 -8.23 10.43 -8.06
CA PHE A 61 -9.30 9.51 -8.40
C PHE A 61 -10.30 10.22 -9.30
N GLY A 62 -11.18 9.46 -9.94
CA GLY A 62 -12.24 10.04 -10.75
C GLY A 62 -13.13 10.99 -9.94
N GLY A 63 -13.67 12.03 -10.61
CA GLY A 63 -14.49 13.01 -9.95
C GLY A 63 -13.72 14.13 -9.26
N GLY A 64 -12.43 14.24 -9.50
CA GLY A 64 -11.62 15.32 -8.93
C GLY A 64 -11.18 15.09 -7.50
N PHE A 65 -11.41 13.90 -6.95
CA PHE A 65 -10.96 13.56 -5.60
C PHE A 65 -9.46 13.34 -5.59
N ARG A 66 -8.76 13.98 -4.65
CA ARG A 66 -7.32 13.83 -4.46
C ARG A 66 -7.01 13.54 -3.01
N LEU A 67 -5.98 12.73 -2.78
CA LEU A 67 -5.56 12.34 -1.45
C LEU A 67 -4.05 12.39 -1.36
N ARG A 68 -3.53 12.99 -0.31
CA ARG A 68 -2.09 12.95 -0.01
C ARG A 68 -1.83 11.87 1.01
N ASP A 69 -0.80 11.08 0.77
CA ASP A 69 -0.38 10.03 1.69
C ASP A 69 1.13 9.97 1.79
N LYS A 70 1.59 9.11 2.68
CA LYS A 70 3.02 8.82 2.87
C LYS A 70 3.23 7.34 2.69
N VAL A 71 4.33 6.97 2.04
CA VAL A 71 4.69 5.57 1.86
C VAL A 71 6.08 5.34 2.40
N ILE A 72 6.24 4.31 3.21
CA ILE A 72 7.52 3.93 3.78
C ILE A 72 7.95 2.62 3.13
N LEU A 73 9.06 2.68 2.40
CA LEU A 73 9.65 1.52 1.74
C LEU A 73 10.81 1.00 2.58
N ARG A 74 10.67 -0.22 3.10
CA ARG A 74 11.76 -0.95 3.74
C ARG A 74 12.21 -2.00 2.75
N GLU A 75 13.32 -1.72 2.07
CA GLU A 75 13.78 -2.49 0.92
C GLU A 75 13.80 -4.00 1.20
N GLY A 76 13.13 -4.74 0.31
CA GLY A 76 13.07 -6.19 0.41
C GLY A 76 12.17 -6.72 1.52
N GLU A 77 11.52 -5.86 2.28
CA GLU A 77 10.75 -6.27 3.46
C GLU A 77 9.29 -5.85 3.42
N SER A 78 9.02 -4.55 3.28
CA SER A 78 7.64 -4.07 3.40
C SER A 78 7.41 -2.71 2.75
N VAL A 79 6.14 -2.46 2.45
CA VAL A 79 5.63 -1.16 2.01
C VAL A 79 4.49 -0.79 2.93
N THR A 80 4.61 0.36 3.61
CA THR A 80 3.56 0.87 4.49
C THR A 80 3.02 2.17 3.93
N THR A 81 1.72 2.23 3.67
CA THR A 81 1.04 3.45 3.24
C THR A 81 0.30 4.04 4.42
N VAL A 82 0.54 5.31 4.71
CA VAL A 82 -0.06 6.02 5.84
C VAL A 82 -0.92 7.17 5.31
N VAL A 83 -2.20 7.14 5.67
CA VAL A 83 -3.16 8.19 5.32
C VAL A 83 -3.58 8.88 6.61
N GLU A 84 -3.35 10.19 6.70
CA GLU A 84 -3.78 10.96 7.85
C GLU A 84 -5.29 11.25 7.75
N ALA A 85 -5.95 11.39 8.90
CA ALA A 85 -7.37 11.67 8.94
C ALA A 85 -7.68 12.98 8.21
N GLY A 86 -8.74 12.98 7.42
CA GLY A 86 -9.26 14.15 6.75
C GLY A 86 -10.70 14.39 7.17
N GLU A 87 -11.38 15.33 6.52
CA GLU A 87 -12.78 15.65 6.86
C GLU A 87 -13.73 14.49 6.53
N SER A 88 -13.40 13.72 5.50
CA SER A 88 -14.29 12.67 4.98
C SER A 88 -13.74 11.26 5.14
N TRP A 89 -12.58 11.10 5.77
CA TRP A 89 -11.99 9.77 5.95
C TRP A 89 -11.17 9.70 7.24
N PRO A 90 -11.06 8.50 7.82
CA PRO A 90 -10.26 8.29 9.03
C PRO A 90 -8.78 8.18 8.71
N ALA A 91 -7.96 8.28 9.75
CA ALA A 91 -6.56 7.88 9.65
C ALA A 91 -6.49 6.38 9.38
N SER A 92 -5.59 5.97 8.50
CA SER A 92 -5.44 4.57 8.15
C SER A 92 -4.02 4.22 7.78
N THR A 93 -3.69 2.93 7.88
CA THR A 93 -2.43 2.39 7.37
C THR A 93 -2.71 1.14 6.55
N PHE A 94 -1.92 0.96 5.50
CA PHE A 94 -1.98 -0.23 4.68
C PHE A 94 -0.57 -0.80 4.55
N LEU A 95 -0.37 -2.00 5.09
CA LEU A 95 0.91 -2.69 5.09
C LEU A 95 0.91 -3.81 4.06
N MET A 96 1.97 -3.87 3.24
CA MET A 96 2.29 -5.02 2.41
C MET A 96 3.63 -5.56 2.88
N LYS A 97 3.63 -6.76 3.44
CA LYS A 97 4.83 -7.35 4.04
C LYS A 97 5.20 -8.66 3.35
N ILE A 98 6.47 -8.78 2.97
CA ILE A 98 7.00 -10.03 2.42
C ILE A 98 7.31 -10.97 3.57
N GLU A 99 6.81 -12.20 3.49
CA GLU A 99 7.10 -13.25 4.46
C GLU A 99 7.68 -14.47 3.76
N GLU A 100 8.67 -15.07 4.37
CA GLU A 100 9.33 -16.25 3.85
C GLU A 100 9.51 -17.24 4.99
N PRO A 101 8.44 -17.96 5.39
CA PRO A 101 8.51 -18.90 6.52
C PRO A 101 9.46 -20.05 6.28
N GLU A 102 9.65 -20.42 5.01
CA GLU A 102 10.62 -21.43 4.58
C GLU A 102 11.37 -20.90 3.38
N ALA A 103 12.62 -21.29 3.22
CA ALA A 103 13.44 -20.82 2.10
C ALA A 103 12.74 -21.09 0.75
N GLY A 104 12.57 -20.04 -0.04
CA GLY A 104 11.93 -20.13 -1.34
C GLY A 104 10.40 -20.09 -1.33
N SER A 105 9.79 -20.07 -0.16
CA SER A 105 8.33 -20.04 -0.02
C SER A 105 7.89 -18.66 0.37
N LEU A 106 7.53 -17.85 -0.63
CA LEU A 106 7.23 -16.42 -0.45
C LEU A 106 5.73 -16.15 -0.37
N PHE A 107 5.37 -15.25 0.53
CA PHE A 107 4.00 -14.75 0.71
C PHE A 107 4.04 -13.24 0.83
N VAL A 108 2.93 -12.60 0.47
CA VAL A 108 2.72 -11.19 0.82
C VAL A 108 1.50 -11.13 1.73
N ARG A 109 1.69 -10.49 2.88
CA ARG A 109 0.61 -10.23 3.83
C ARG A 109 0.17 -8.79 3.67
N PHE A 110 -1.13 -8.61 3.50
CA PHE A 110 -1.76 -7.29 3.41
C PHE A 110 -2.53 -7.06 4.70
N ILE A 111 -2.27 -5.94 5.37
CA ILE A 111 -2.99 -5.56 6.60
C ILE A 111 -3.46 -4.13 6.46
N TYR A 112 -4.77 -3.94 6.57
CA TYR A 112 -5.37 -2.62 6.59
C TYR A 112 -5.91 -2.32 7.99
N GLU A 113 -5.48 -1.18 8.55
CA GLU A 113 -5.93 -0.70 9.85
C GLU A 113 -6.48 0.71 9.72
N ALA A 114 -7.51 1.03 10.48
CA ALA A 114 -8.12 2.35 10.48
C ALA A 114 -8.69 2.68 11.86
N ASP A 115 -8.81 3.98 12.13
CA ASP A 115 -9.36 4.44 13.41
C ASP A 115 -10.88 4.36 13.46
N GLU A 116 -11.54 4.52 12.32
CA GLU A 116 -12.99 4.65 12.23
C GLU A 116 -13.65 3.44 11.56
N PRO A 117 -14.99 3.35 11.67
CA PRO A 117 -15.75 2.30 11.00
C PRO A 117 -15.55 2.26 9.49
N GLU A 118 -15.90 1.12 8.92
CA GLU A 118 -15.62 0.77 7.53
C GLU A 118 -16.25 1.69 6.50
N GLU A 119 -17.37 2.30 6.81
CA GLU A 119 -18.07 3.20 5.88
C GLU A 119 -17.24 4.44 5.50
N ALA A 120 -16.15 4.69 6.21
CA ALA A 120 -15.26 5.83 5.94
C ALA A 120 -13.98 5.41 5.20
N LEU A 121 -13.98 4.30 4.47
CA LEU A 121 -12.82 3.81 3.75
C LEU A 121 -12.49 4.66 2.53
N ASN A 122 -11.19 4.75 2.19
CA ASN A 122 -10.78 5.38 0.96
C ASN A 122 -10.99 4.44 -0.23
N PRO A 123 -11.07 4.98 -1.48
CA PRO A 123 -11.36 4.14 -2.66
C PRO A 123 -10.35 3.05 -2.93
N MET A 124 -9.07 3.28 -2.62
CA MET A 124 -8.01 2.28 -2.86
C MET A 124 -8.23 1.05 -2.00
N ILE A 125 -8.57 1.23 -0.74
CA ILE A 125 -8.80 0.11 0.17
C ILE A 125 -10.04 -0.67 -0.24
N GLU A 126 -11.09 0.03 -0.63
CA GLU A 126 -12.30 -0.63 -1.11
C GLU A 126 -12.02 -1.48 -2.35
N GLN A 127 -11.21 -0.96 -3.28
CA GLN A 127 -10.81 -1.68 -4.47
C GLN A 127 -10.05 -2.97 -4.12
N LEU A 128 -9.11 -2.88 -3.17
CA LEU A 128 -8.36 -4.04 -2.71
C LEU A 128 -9.26 -5.10 -2.08
N ARG A 129 -10.28 -4.69 -1.35
CA ARG A 129 -11.25 -5.62 -0.76
C ARG A 129 -12.01 -6.40 -1.82
N ARG A 130 -12.36 -5.75 -2.92
CA ARG A 130 -13.07 -6.42 -4.02
C ARG A 130 -12.20 -7.46 -4.71
N GLN A 131 -10.88 -7.24 -4.74
CA GLN A 131 -9.93 -8.15 -5.37
C GLN A 131 -9.54 -9.31 -4.45
N ALA A 132 -9.70 -9.13 -3.16
CA ALA A 132 -9.39 -10.16 -2.19
C ALA A 132 -10.53 -11.13 -2.02
#